data_0af211e0faab8f66e86d35115627bfc7
#
_entry.id   0af211e0faab8f66e86d35115627bfc7
#
_cell.length_a   1.000
_cell.length_b   1.000
_cell.length_c   1.000
_cell.angle_alpha   90.00
_cell.angle_beta   90.00
_cell.angle_gamma   90.00
#
_symmetry.space_group_name_H-M   'P 1'
#
loop_
_entity.id
_entity.type
_entity.pdbx_description
1 polymer ?
#
loop_
_entity_poly.entity_id
_entity_poly.type
_entity_poly.pdbx_seq_one_letter_code
_entity_poly.pdbx_strand_id
1 'polypeptide(L)'
;MTTSSPIELEFSRKYDRQHAYEYLHKHQDGLARRLSHWRDEQMARRALKIAGEPDLVLDLPCGAGRFWPLLAEHPSRMIFAADNSADMLAIAESAQPLEVLKRVETFQTSAFAIDMGDNAVDSIFCMRLLHHIADPAHRLAMLHEFHRVTRDTLIVSLWVDGNYKAWKRKRLERRRPFKDNQNRFVVARSVIEAEFAEAGFDILDRNDFLPGYAMWRVYVLRKRG
;
A
#
# COMPACT_ATOMS: atom_id res chain seq x y z
N MET A 1 28.79 -14.75 -0.69
CA MET A 1 27.32 -14.55 -0.70
C MET A 1 26.94 -14.04 0.69
N THR A 2 26.84 -12.75 0.85
CA THR A 2 26.42 -12.11 2.11
C THR A 2 24.90 -12.21 2.18
N THR A 3 24.39 -13.11 2.99
CA THR A 3 22.98 -13.14 3.38
C THR A 3 22.70 -11.90 4.21
N SER A 4 22.22 -10.82 3.57
CA SER A 4 21.67 -9.68 4.32
C SER A 4 20.46 -10.19 5.11
N SER A 5 20.41 -9.88 6.40
CA SER A 5 19.25 -10.18 7.24
C SER A 5 17.99 -9.62 6.57
N PRO A 6 16.86 -10.35 6.58
CA PRO A 6 15.62 -9.86 5.97
C PRO A 6 15.22 -8.51 6.60
N ILE A 7 14.86 -7.54 5.75
CA ILE A 7 14.37 -6.24 6.20
C ILE A 7 13.05 -6.45 6.94
N GLU A 8 13.04 -6.21 8.24
CA GLU A 8 11.84 -6.32 9.07
C GLU A 8 11.43 -4.94 9.58
N LEU A 9 10.21 -4.51 9.30
CA LEU A 9 9.69 -3.22 9.75
C LEU A 9 9.15 -3.33 11.19
N GLU A 10 9.58 -2.45 12.10
CA GLU A 10 9.16 -2.48 13.51
C GLU A 10 7.64 -2.48 13.72
N PHE A 11 6.89 -1.83 12.81
CA PHE A 11 5.44 -1.79 12.93
C PHE A 11 4.79 -3.15 12.61
N SER A 12 5.42 -4.04 11.82
CA SER A 12 4.89 -5.36 11.47
C SER A 12 4.79 -6.28 12.68
N ARG A 13 5.65 -6.09 13.68
CA ARG A 13 5.64 -6.87 14.95
C ARG A 13 4.41 -6.60 15.84
N LYS A 14 3.65 -5.55 15.56
CA LYS A 14 2.49 -5.13 16.38
C LYS A 14 1.16 -5.73 15.90
N TYR A 15 1.15 -6.44 14.77
CA TYR A 15 -0.06 -7.04 14.22
C TYR A 15 -0.22 -8.47 14.74
N ASP A 16 -0.58 -8.58 16.04
CA ASP A 16 -1.10 -9.81 16.62
C ASP A 16 -2.62 -9.97 16.34
N ARG A 17 -3.15 -11.13 16.66
CA ARG A 17 -4.56 -11.50 16.41
C ARG A 17 -5.56 -10.51 17.03
N GLN A 18 -5.23 -9.88 18.16
CA GLN A 18 -6.12 -8.95 18.85
C GLN A 18 -6.16 -7.60 18.11
N HIS A 19 -5.01 -7.09 17.65
CA HIS A 19 -4.92 -5.84 16.86
C HIS A 19 -5.56 -5.99 15.48
N ALA A 20 -5.48 -7.15 14.86
CA ALA A 20 -6.07 -7.43 13.56
C ALA A 20 -7.61 -7.45 13.64
N TYR A 21 -8.20 -8.00 14.71
CA TYR A 21 -9.63 -7.96 14.97
C TYR A 21 -10.15 -6.54 15.26
N GLU A 22 -9.41 -5.77 16.06
CA GLU A 22 -9.73 -4.36 16.32
C GLU A 22 -9.65 -3.51 15.06
N TYR A 23 -8.75 -3.84 14.12
CA TYR A 23 -8.58 -3.14 12.85
C TYR A 23 -9.83 -3.25 11.97
N LEU A 24 -10.45 -4.43 11.88
CA LEU A 24 -11.69 -4.66 11.14
C LEU A 24 -12.85 -3.78 11.67
N HIS A 25 -13.06 -3.76 12.99
CA HIS A 25 -14.16 -3.01 13.60
C HIS A 25 -13.92 -1.49 13.62
N LYS A 26 -12.66 -1.08 13.71
CA LYS A 26 -12.27 0.33 13.81
C LYS A 26 -12.58 1.16 12.57
N HIS A 27 -12.76 0.54 11.40
CA HIS A 27 -13.05 1.25 10.14
C HIS A 27 -14.55 1.45 9.86
N GLN A 28 -15.44 0.82 10.63
CA GLN A 28 -16.89 0.91 10.42
C GLN A 28 -17.58 2.00 11.26
N ASP A 29 -16.93 2.57 12.29
CA ASP A 29 -17.54 3.50 13.24
C ASP A 29 -17.38 4.97 12.83
N GLY A 30 -18.52 5.63 12.58
CA GLY A 30 -18.67 7.06 12.42
C GLY A 30 -18.63 7.59 10.98
N LEU A 31 -19.44 8.61 10.70
CA LEU A 31 -19.62 9.24 9.37
C LEU A 31 -18.30 9.70 8.72
N ALA A 32 -17.39 10.28 9.49
CA ALA A 32 -16.12 10.75 8.98
C ALA A 32 -15.22 9.62 8.46
N ARG A 33 -15.25 8.45 9.12
CA ARG A 33 -14.48 7.27 8.69
C ARG A 33 -15.10 6.63 7.45
N ARG A 34 -16.43 6.56 7.39
CA ARG A 34 -17.16 6.06 6.20
C ARG A 34 -16.87 6.94 4.98
N LEU A 35 -16.89 8.27 5.14
CA LEU A 35 -16.54 9.21 4.07
C LEU A 35 -15.06 9.06 3.64
N SER A 36 -14.15 8.89 4.60
CA SER A 36 -12.74 8.65 4.29
C SER A 36 -12.54 7.32 3.55
N HIS A 37 -13.25 6.26 3.95
CA HIS A 37 -13.20 4.98 3.28
C HIS A 37 -13.74 5.06 1.86
N TRP A 38 -14.91 5.66 1.69
CA TRP A 38 -15.49 5.91 0.37
C TRP A 38 -14.51 6.69 -0.54
N ARG A 39 -13.85 7.73 -0.02
CA ARG A 39 -12.87 8.50 -0.80
C ARG A 39 -11.65 7.65 -1.19
N ASP A 40 -11.13 6.82 -0.28
CA ASP A 40 -10.04 5.88 -0.58
C ASP A 40 -10.44 4.94 -1.71
N GLU A 41 -11.68 4.40 -1.68
CA GLU A 41 -12.20 3.53 -2.75
C GLU A 41 -12.33 4.25 -4.09
N GLN A 42 -12.81 5.51 -4.12
CA GLN A 42 -12.87 6.29 -5.36
C GLN A 42 -11.48 6.52 -5.96
N MET A 43 -10.48 6.76 -5.09
CA MET A 43 -9.09 6.91 -5.54
C MET A 43 -8.55 5.58 -6.09
N ALA A 44 -8.85 4.47 -5.45
CA ALA A 44 -8.44 3.13 -5.88
C ALA A 44 -9.09 2.74 -7.23
N ARG A 45 -10.42 2.94 -7.40
CA ARG A 45 -11.12 2.71 -8.69
C ARG A 45 -10.52 3.55 -9.82
N ARG A 46 -10.24 4.84 -9.54
CA ARG A 46 -9.59 5.71 -10.54
C ARG A 46 -8.20 5.17 -10.90
N ALA A 47 -7.41 4.77 -9.91
CA ALA A 47 -6.07 4.25 -10.12
C ALA A 47 -6.09 2.96 -10.97
N LEU A 48 -7.01 2.03 -10.69
CA LEU A 48 -7.19 0.81 -11.47
C LEU A 48 -7.57 1.09 -12.93
N LYS A 49 -8.46 2.08 -13.18
CA LYS A 49 -8.80 2.52 -14.55
C LYS A 49 -7.58 3.07 -15.29
N ILE A 50 -6.77 3.89 -14.65
CA ILE A 50 -5.55 4.46 -15.24
C ILE A 50 -4.50 3.37 -15.49
N ALA A 51 -4.42 2.37 -14.61
CA ALA A 51 -3.59 1.18 -14.79
C ALA A 51 -4.08 0.23 -15.91
N GLY A 52 -5.20 0.53 -16.56
CA GLY A 52 -5.75 -0.28 -17.66
C GLY A 52 -6.63 -1.43 -17.19
N GLU A 53 -7.20 -1.36 -15.99
CA GLU A 53 -8.05 -2.42 -15.40
C GLU A 53 -7.36 -3.80 -15.39
N PRO A 54 -6.22 -3.95 -14.72
CA PRO A 54 -5.43 -5.19 -14.74
C PRO A 54 -6.26 -6.41 -14.30
N ASP A 55 -6.06 -7.54 -14.97
CA ASP A 55 -6.76 -8.80 -14.66
C ASP A 55 -6.09 -9.56 -13.51
N LEU A 56 -4.76 -9.51 -13.40
CA LEU A 56 -3.99 -10.21 -12.38
C LEU A 56 -3.32 -9.21 -11.45
N VAL A 57 -3.85 -9.07 -10.23
CA VAL A 57 -3.41 -8.05 -9.27
C VAL A 57 -2.85 -8.68 -8.01
N LEU A 58 -1.68 -8.22 -7.56
CA LEU A 58 -1.14 -8.51 -6.25
C LEU A 58 -1.51 -7.37 -5.28
N ASP A 59 -2.36 -7.65 -4.28
CA ASP A 59 -2.64 -6.75 -3.15
C ASP A 59 -1.63 -6.99 -2.03
N LEU A 60 -0.67 -6.09 -1.85
CA LEU A 60 0.41 -6.24 -0.87
C LEU A 60 0.80 -4.89 -0.23
N PRO A 61 0.64 -4.73 1.09
CA PRO A 61 0.03 -5.64 2.05
C PRO A 61 -1.51 -5.58 1.97
N CYS A 62 -2.15 -6.72 1.97
CA CYS A 62 -3.61 -6.77 1.90
C CYS A 62 -4.30 -6.46 3.23
N GLY A 63 -3.58 -6.62 4.35
CA GLY A 63 -4.13 -6.46 5.69
C GLY A 63 -5.35 -7.37 5.90
N ALA A 64 -6.43 -6.79 6.41
CA ALA A 64 -7.70 -7.50 6.61
C ALA A 64 -8.60 -7.56 5.34
N GLY A 65 -8.04 -7.51 4.15
CA GLY A 65 -8.77 -7.63 2.89
C GLY A 65 -9.69 -6.45 2.56
N ARG A 66 -9.38 -5.26 3.08
CA ARG A 66 -10.24 -4.07 2.97
C ARG A 66 -10.62 -3.71 1.54
N PHE A 67 -9.74 -3.92 0.58
CA PHE A 67 -9.93 -3.56 -0.82
C PHE A 67 -10.38 -4.74 -1.71
N TRP A 68 -10.49 -5.97 -1.17
CA TRP A 68 -10.87 -7.12 -1.97
C TRP A 68 -12.25 -6.99 -2.63
N PRO A 69 -13.31 -6.48 -1.94
CA PRO A 69 -14.60 -6.25 -2.61
C PRO A 69 -14.47 -5.29 -3.80
N LEU A 70 -13.69 -4.21 -3.67
CA LEU A 70 -13.42 -3.25 -4.73
C LEU A 70 -12.61 -3.87 -5.88
N LEU A 71 -11.55 -4.58 -5.57
CA LEU A 71 -10.76 -5.28 -6.59
C LEU A 71 -11.60 -6.30 -7.34
N ALA A 72 -12.52 -6.98 -6.64
CA ALA A 72 -13.45 -7.94 -7.19
C ALA A 72 -14.61 -7.31 -8.01
N GLU A 73 -14.75 -5.98 -8.09
CA GLU A 73 -15.74 -5.34 -8.98
C GLU A 73 -15.48 -5.65 -10.47
N HIS A 74 -14.22 -5.83 -10.86
CA HIS A 74 -13.90 -6.23 -12.23
C HIS A 74 -14.11 -7.74 -12.39
N PRO A 75 -14.96 -8.19 -13.37
CA PRO A 75 -15.44 -9.57 -13.40
C PRO A 75 -14.36 -10.61 -13.66
N SER A 76 -13.31 -10.30 -14.42
CA SER A 76 -12.21 -11.23 -14.76
C SER A 76 -11.02 -11.15 -13.78
N ARG A 77 -10.99 -10.16 -12.88
CA ARG A 77 -9.82 -9.95 -12.03
C ARG A 77 -9.61 -11.06 -11.01
N MET A 78 -8.42 -11.64 -11.05
CA MET A 78 -7.88 -12.53 -10.03
C MET A 78 -6.98 -11.73 -9.09
N ILE A 79 -7.09 -12.01 -7.79
CA ILE A 79 -6.41 -11.26 -6.74
C ILE A 79 -5.48 -12.20 -6.00
N PHE A 80 -4.18 -12.00 -6.14
CA PHE A 80 -3.21 -12.51 -5.20
C PHE A 80 -3.15 -11.54 -4.02
N ALA A 81 -3.43 -12.02 -2.82
CA ALA A 81 -3.48 -11.19 -1.64
C ALA A 81 -2.42 -11.64 -0.64
N ALA A 82 -1.49 -10.77 -0.34
CA ALA A 82 -0.36 -11.12 0.50
C ALA A 82 -0.16 -10.14 1.66
N ASP A 83 0.29 -10.67 2.77
CA ASP A 83 0.71 -9.88 3.94
C ASP A 83 1.88 -10.58 4.64
N ASN A 84 2.66 -9.82 5.42
CA ASN A 84 3.72 -10.39 6.26
C ASN A 84 3.17 -11.11 7.50
N SER A 85 1.91 -10.85 7.87
CA SER A 85 1.22 -11.42 9.03
C SER A 85 0.21 -12.48 8.60
N ALA A 86 0.47 -13.73 8.99
CA ALA A 86 -0.49 -14.83 8.78
C ALA A 86 -1.84 -14.59 9.51
N ASP A 87 -1.81 -13.91 10.67
CA ASP A 87 -3.02 -13.55 11.41
C ASP A 87 -3.89 -12.56 10.62
N MET A 88 -3.28 -11.62 9.90
CA MET A 88 -4.01 -10.68 9.04
C MET A 88 -4.69 -11.41 7.88
N LEU A 89 -4.01 -12.37 7.24
CA LEU A 89 -4.58 -13.20 6.17
C LEU A 89 -5.79 -14.01 6.68
N ALA A 90 -5.64 -14.71 7.80
CA ALA A 90 -6.72 -15.50 8.40
C ALA A 90 -7.96 -14.65 8.72
N ILE A 91 -7.76 -13.42 9.22
CA ILE A 91 -8.85 -12.47 9.49
C ILE A 91 -9.48 -11.98 8.20
N ALA A 92 -8.67 -11.64 7.18
CA ALA A 92 -9.17 -11.21 5.89
C ALA A 92 -10.07 -12.28 5.26
N GLU A 93 -9.64 -13.53 5.24
CA GLU A 93 -10.43 -14.67 4.74
C GLU A 93 -11.73 -14.85 5.50
N SER A 94 -11.70 -14.73 6.83
CA SER A 94 -12.90 -14.91 7.67
C SER A 94 -13.93 -13.78 7.52
N ALA A 95 -13.50 -12.60 7.09
CA ALA A 95 -14.32 -11.38 7.06
C ALA A 95 -14.98 -11.11 5.69
N GLN A 96 -14.54 -11.79 4.62
CA GLN A 96 -15.00 -11.50 3.27
C GLN A 96 -16.10 -12.47 2.79
N PRO A 97 -17.03 -11.98 1.92
CA PRO A 97 -18.03 -12.82 1.29
C PRO A 97 -17.41 -13.93 0.42
N LEU A 98 -18.03 -15.10 0.37
CA LEU A 98 -17.57 -16.24 -0.45
C LEU A 98 -17.37 -15.87 -1.93
N GLU A 99 -18.20 -14.99 -2.48
CA GLU A 99 -18.09 -14.56 -3.88
C GLU A 99 -16.80 -13.75 -4.16
N VAL A 100 -16.32 -13.04 -3.16
CA VAL A 100 -15.01 -12.35 -3.23
C VAL A 100 -13.89 -13.38 -3.09
N LEU A 101 -13.99 -14.27 -2.11
CA LEU A 101 -12.98 -15.29 -1.80
C LEU A 101 -12.70 -16.25 -2.95
N LYS A 102 -13.69 -16.54 -3.81
CA LYS A 102 -13.51 -17.38 -5.02
C LYS A 102 -12.46 -16.80 -6.00
N ARG A 103 -12.13 -15.53 -5.88
CA ARG A 103 -11.21 -14.83 -6.78
C ARG A 103 -9.96 -14.32 -6.06
N VAL A 104 -9.78 -14.70 -4.81
CA VAL A 104 -8.65 -14.32 -3.98
C VAL A 104 -7.83 -15.55 -3.63
N GLU A 105 -6.55 -15.49 -3.91
CA GLU A 105 -5.55 -16.46 -3.45
C GLU A 105 -4.62 -15.77 -2.46
N THR A 106 -4.51 -16.31 -1.25
CA THR A 106 -3.75 -15.71 -0.15
C THR A 106 -2.43 -16.43 0.07
N PHE A 107 -1.37 -15.68 0.38
CA PHE A 107 -0.09 -16.24 0.80
C PHE A 107 0.69 -15.25 1.68
N GLN A 108 1.52 -15.80 2.57
CA GLN A 108 2.37 -14.99 3.43
C GLN A 108 3.67 -14.64 2.74
N THR A 109 3.99 -13.34 2.63
CA THR A 109 5.26 -12.89 2.06
C THR A 109 5.66 -11.51 2.58
N SER A 110 6.95 -11.17 2.41
CA SER A 110 7.46 -9.82 2.67
C SER A 110 7.42 -8.97 1.40
N ALA A 111 7.09 -7.68 1.53
CA ALA A 111 7.18 -6.72 0.42
C ALA A 111 8.64 -6.45 -0.06
N PHE A 112 9.62 -6.95 0.67
CA PHE A 112 11.05 -6.86 0.34
C PHE A 112 11.62 -8.14 -0.30
N ALA A 113 10.85 -9.22 -0.30
CA ALA A 113 11.22 -10.51 -0.89
C ALA A 113 9.92 -11.28 -1.17
N ILE A 114 9.26 -10.96 -2.29
CA ILE A 114 7.96 -11.50 -2.65
C ILE A 114 8.15 -12.92 -3.22
N ASP A 115 7.41 -13.88 -2.67
CA ASP A 115 7.47 -15.29 -3.12
C ASP A 115 6.70 -15.49 -4.42
N MET A 116 7.12 -14.76 -5.45
CA MET A 116 6.60 -14.81 -6.82
C MET A 116 7.74 -14.63 -7.83
N GLY A 117 7.58 -15.20 -9.01
CA GLY A 117 8.51 -15.02 -10.12
C GLY A 117 8.53 -13.60 -10.69
N ASP A 118 9.49 -13.33 -11.57
CA ASP A 118 9.56 -12.08 -12.31
C ASP A 118 8.36 -11.92 -13.24
N ASN A 119 7.81 -10.70 -13.30
CA ASN A 119 6.64 -10.39 -14.14
C ASN A 119 5.43 -11.31 -13.90
N ALA A 120 5.21 -11.73 -12.66
CA ALA A 120 4.18 -12.70 -12.30
C ALA A 120 2.76 -12.10 -12.37
N VAL A 121 2.58 -10.80 -12.13
CA VAL A 121 1.29 -10.12 -12.09
C VAL A 121 1.24 -8.92 -13.03
N ASP A 122 0.03 -8.53 -13.48
CA ASP A 122 -0.13 -7.34 -14.33
C ASP A 122 0.11 -6.05 -13.54
N SER A 123 -0.37 -6.02 -12.30
CA SER A 123 -0.26 -4.86 -11.41
C SER A 123 -0.05 -5.25 -9.96
N ILE A 124 0.73 -4.45 -9.24
CA ILE A 124 0.78 -4.50 -7.78
C ILE A 124 -0.07 -3.35 -7.23
N PHE A 125 -0.93 -3.67 -6.26
CA PHE A 125 -1.77 -2.73 -5.54
C PHE A 125 -1.26 -2.62 -4.09
N CYS A 126 -0.49 -1.56 -3.81
CA CYS A 126 0.19 -1.36 -2.53
C CYS A 126 -0.40 -0.16 -1.80
N MET A 127 -1.40 -0.39 -0.96
CA MET A 127 -2.06 0.66 -0.22
C MET A 127 -1.60 0.71 1.23
N ARG A 128 -1.18 1.91 1.67
CA ARG A 128 -0.88 2.23 3.07
C ARG A 128 0.36 1.54 3.68
N LEU A 129 1.33 1.16 2.86
CA LEU A 129 2.60 0.62 3.34
C LEU A 129 3.73 1.66 3.33
N LEU A 130 3.94 2.35 2.21
CA LEU A 130 5.15 3.12 1.93
C LEU A 130 5.40 4.25 2.96
N HIS A 131 4.36 4.84 3.54
CA HIS A 131 4.49 5.86 4.58
C HIS A 131 4.98 5.34 5.94
N HIS A 132 5.12 4.03 6.11
CA HIS A 132 5.73 3.41 7.29
C HIS A 132 7.24 3.18 7.13
N ILE A 133 7.80 3.41 5.95
CA ILE A 133 9.20 3.17 5.64
C ILE A 133 9.96 4.49 5.64
N ALA A 134 10.71 4.75 6.72
CA ALA A 134 11.50 5.97 6.87
C ALA A 134 12.75 5.99 6.00
N ASP A 135 13.45 4.84 5.95
CA ASP A 135 14.72 4.69 5.26
C ASP A 135 14.55 4.68 3.73
N PRO A 136 15.20 5.60 2.99
CA PRO A 136 15.20 5.61 1.53
C PRO A 136 15.69 4.29 0.91
N ALA A 137 16.73 3.67 1.48
CA ALA A 137 17.28 2.42 0.97
C ALA A 137 16.25 1.28 1.06
N HIS A 138 15.49 1.22 2.16
CA HIS A 138 14.41 0.25 2.30
C HIS A 138 13.26 0.53 1.31
N ARG A 139 12.89 1.81 1.07
CA ARG A 139 11.87 2.13 0.06
C ARG A 139 12.30 1.71 -1.33
N LEU A 140 13.56 1.99 -1.70
CA LEU A 140 14.13 1.54 -2.99
C LEU A 140 14.16 0.02 -3.11
N ALA A 141 14.61 -0.70 -2.07
CA ALA A 141 14.62 -2.16 -2.08
C ALA A 141 13.22 -2.75 -2.34
N MET A 142 12.18 -2.21 -1.68
CA MET A 142 10.80 -2.60 -1.92
C MET A 142 10.33 -2.26 -3.33
N LEU A 143 10.64 -1.06 -3.84
CA LEU A 143 10.26 -0.63 -5.19
C LEU A 143 10.94 -1.49 -6.27
N HIS A 144 12.19 -1.89 -6.09
CA HIS A 144 12.88 -2.82 -6.99
C HIS A 144 12.22 -4.20 -6.99
N GLU A 145 11.79 -4.68 -5.82
CA GLU A 145 11.07 -5.95 -5.72
C GLU A 145 9.70 -5.86 -6.40
N PHE A 146 9.00 -4.75 -6.25
CA PHE A 146 7.76 -4.49 -6.99
C PHE A 146 7.99 -4.41 -8.50
N HIS A 147 9.10 -3.79 -8.93
CA HIS A 147 9.48 -3.75 -10.34
C HIS A 147 9.77 -5.16 -10.88
N ARG A 148 10.42 -6.01 -10.09
CA ARG A 148 10.67 -7.40 -10.49
C ARG A 148 9.39 -8.17 -10.73
N VAL A 149 8.42 -8.08 -9.80
CA VAL A 149 7.22 -8.93 -9.80
C VAL A 149 6.11 -8.43 -10.72
N THR A 150 5.94 -7.09 -10.88
CA THR A 150 4.94 -6.58 -11.82
C THR A 150 5.43 -6.61 -13.26
N ARG A 151 4.53 -6.88 -14.20
CA ARG A 151 4.82 -6.80 -15.65
C ARG A 151 4.47 -5.45 -16.27
N ASP A 152 3.53 -4.69 -15.70
CA ASP A 152 3.09 -3.41 -16.29
C ASP A 152 3.01 -2.28 -15.25
N THR A 153 2.12 -2.35 -14.25
CA THR A 153 1.82 -1.22 -13.40
C THR A 153 2.03 -1.45 -11.91
N LEU A 154 2.22 -0.36 -11.16
CA LEU A 154 2.22 -0.30 -9.70
C LEU A 154 1.30 0.83 -9.24
N ILE A 155 0.32 0.50 -8.43
CA ILE A 155 -0.52 1.46 -7.71
C ILE A 155 -0.03 1.54 -6.27
N VAL A 156 0.44 2.72 -5.84
CA VAL A 156 1.04 2.88 -4.51
C VAL A 156 0.53 4.12 -3.80
N SER A 157 0.27 4.04 -2.50
CA SER A 157 -0.14 5.18 -1.69
C SER A 157 0.81 5.50 -0.56
N LEU A 158 1.01 6.80 -0.30
CA LEU A 158 1.85 7.28 0.79
C LEU A 158 1.46 8.69 1.26
N TRP A 159 2.14 9.17 2.29
CA TRP A 159 2.03 10.54 2.74
C TRP A 159 3.12 11.41 2.09
N VAL A 160 2.69 12.47 1.41
CA VAL A 160 3.57 13.42 0.75
C VAL A 160 3.47 14.83 1.34
N ASP A 161 4.51 15.61 1.14
CA ASP A 161 4.56 17.03 1.49
C ASP A 161 3.81 17.93 0.49
N GLY A 162 3.96 19.27 0.65
CA GLY A 162 3.37 20.27 -0.24
C GLY A 162 1.87 20.48 -0.03
N ASN A 163 1.36 20.17 1.16
CA ASN A 163 -0.03 20.38 1.56
C ASN A 163 -0.13 20.91 3.00
N TYR A 164 -1.32 21.41 3.37
CA TYR A 164 -1.55 22.04 4.68
C TYR A 164 -1.27 21.08 5.86
N LYS A 165 -1.71 19.83 5.79
CA LYS A 165 -1.51 18.87 6.89
C LYS A 165 -0.04 18.52 7.10
N ALA A 166 0.74 18.37 6.04
CA ALA A 166 2.19 18.13 6.12
C ALA A 166 2.91 19.34 6.73
N TRP A 167 2.57 20.56 6.30
CA TRP A 167 3.11 21.78 6.87
C TRP A 167 2.79 21.90 8.37
N LYS A 168 1.52 21.69 8.76
CA LYS A 168 1.09 21.70 10.16
C LYS A 168 1.82 20.65 10.99
N ARG A 169 1.96 19.43 10.46
CA ARG A 169 2.68 18.34 11.12
C ARG A 169 4.15 18.70 11.35
N LYS A 170 4.86 19.16 10.32
CA LYS A 170 6.27 19.60 10.42
C LYS A 170 6.45 20.72 11.46
N ARG A 171 5.51 21.68 11.53
CA ARG A 171 5.53 22.76 12.55
C ARG A 171 5.33 22.21 13.98
N LEU A 172 4.47 21.22 14.17
CA LEU A 172 4.23 20.59 15.46
C LEU A 172 5.41 19.71 15.90
N GLU A 173 6.02 18.96 14.98
CA GLU A 173 7.19 18.11 15.24
C GLU A 173 8.41 18.94 15.69
N ARG A 174 8.61 20.13 15.11
CA ARG A 174 9.67 21.08 15.58
C ARG A 174 9.50 21.56 17.03
N ARG A 175 8.29 21.47 17.59
CA ARG A 175 7.96 21.94 18.95
C ARG A 175 7.87 20.82 19.97
N ARG A 176 7.95 19.56 19.53
CA ARG A 176 7.84 18.38 20.40
C ARG A 176 9.19 17.68 20.49
N PRO A 177 9.60 17.24 21.70
CA PRO A 177 10.75 16.37 21.82
C PRO A 177 10.49 15.09 21.02
N PHE A 178 11.56 14.49 20.52
CA PHE A 178 11.57 13.25 19.74
C PHE A 178 10.66 12.18 20.40
N LYS A 179 9.77 11.58 19.61
CA LYS A 179 8.96 10.43 20.04
C LYS A 179 9.57 9.17 19.49
N ASP A 180 10.04 8.28 20.35
CA ASP A 180 10.61 6.96 20.01
C ASP A 180 9.66 6.03 19.22
N ASN A 181 8.38 6.40 19.07
CA ASN A 181 7.34 5.59 18.44
C ASN A 181 6.74 6.20 17.16
N GLN A 182 7.53 6.99 16.40
CA GLN A 182 7.03 7.50 15.12
C GLN A 182 7.07 6.41 14.06
N ASN A 183 5.92 5.86 13.69
CA ASN A 183 5.76 4.80 12.70
C ASN A 183 5.10 5.29 11.40
N ARG A 184 5.01 6.60 11.16
CA ARG A 184 4.41 7.18 9.94
C ARG A 184 5.18 8.43 9.52
N PHE A 185 5.63 8.45 8.27
CA PHE A 185 6.53 9.44 7.72
C PHE A 185 5.90 10.17 6.54
N VAL A 186 6.18 11.47 6.44
CA VAL A 186 5.85 12.28 5.27
C VAL A 186 7.10 12.32 4.39
N VAL A 187 6.99 11.81 3.17
CA VAL A 187 8.10 11.83 2.20
C VAL A 187 7.95 13.05 1.31
N ALA A 188 9.05 13.75 1.03
CA ALA A 188 9.02 14.85 0.08
C ALA A 188 8.66 14.32 -1.32
N ARG A 189 7.77 15.03 -2.03
CA ARG A 189 7.34 14.61 -3.39
C ARG A 189 8.50 14.41 -4.35
N SER A 190 9.45 15.35 -4.34
CA SER A 190 10.64 15.25 -5.19
C SER A 190 11.50 14.02 -4.89
N VAL A 191 11.56 13.60 -3.61
CA VAL A 191 12.33 12.42 -3.19
C VAL A 191 11.66 11.15 -3.68
N ILE A 192 10.37 10.97 -3.38
CA ILE A 192 9.69 9.73 -3.77
C ILE A 192 9.55 9.59 -5.29
N GLU A 193 9.33 10.70 -6.02
CA GLU A 193 9.26 10.67 -7.48
C GLU A 193 10.62 10.34 -8.12
N ALA A 194 11.73 10.75 -7.49
CA ALA A 194 13.08 10.33 -7.88
C ALA A 194 13.32 8.84 -7.58
N GLU A 195 12.88 8.35 -6.41
CA GLU A 195 12.97 6.93 -6.04
C GLU A 195 12.16 6.04 -7.01
N PHE A 196 10.97 6.48 -7.47
CA PHE A 196 10.22 5.76 -8.50
C PHE A 196 10.99 5.68 -9.82
N ALA A 197 11.57 6.80 -10.25
CA ALA A 197 12.39 6.83 -11.47
C ALA A 197 13.64 5.95 -11.36
N GLU A 198 14.31 5.95 -10.21
CA GLU A 198 15.48 5.11 -9.93
C GLU A 198 15.11 3.62 -9.94
N ALA A 199 13.96 3.26 -9.36
CA ALA A 199 13.45 1.88 -9.36
C ALA A 199 12.89 1.42 -10.71
N GLY A 200 12.95 2.25 -11.78
CA GLY A 200 12.52 1.85 -13.13
C GLY A 200 11.04 2.09 -13.43
N PHE A 201 10.39 3.04 -12.76
CA PHE A 201 9.00 3.39 -13.02
C PHE A 201 8.83 4.80 -13.57
N ASP A 202 7.84 4.95 -14.46
CA ASP A 202 7.32 6.24 -14.92
C ASP A 202 5.97 6.52 -14.27
N ILE A 203 5.72 7.79 -13.92
CA ILE A 203 4.47 8.19 -13.28
C ILE A 203 3.40 8.44 -14.33
N LEU A 204 2.31 7.64 -14.31
CA LEU A 204 1.13 7.84 -15.15
C LEU A 204 0.15 8.86 -14.55
N ASP A 205 -0.11 8.79 -13.24
CA ASP A 205 -1.05 9.68 -12.56
C ASP A 205 -0.70 9.89 -11.09
N ARG A 206 -1.20 11.02 -10.57
CA ARG A 206 -1.13 11.43 -9.15
C ARG A 206 -2.51 11.84 -8.69
N ASN A 207 -3.06 11.14 -7.70
CA ASN A 207 -4.38 11.43 -7.17
C ASN A 207 -4.31 11.77 -5.68
N ASP A 208 -4.63 13.00 -5.33
CA ASP A 208 -4.64 13.47 -3.94
C ASP A 208 -5.99 13.18 -3.28
N PHE A 209 -5.95 12.74 -2.02
CA PHE A 209 -7.16 12.53 -1.21
C PHE A 209 -8.02 13.81 -1.10
N LEU A 210 -7.38 14.92 -0.71
CA LEU A 210 -7.91 16.30 -0.76
C LEU A 210 -6.75 17.19 -1.22
N PRO A 211 -6.79 17.69 -2.47
CA PRO A 211 -5.72 18.53 -3.03
C PRO A 211 -5.39 19.74 -2.16
N GLY A 212 -4.11 19.99 -1.96
CA GLY A 212 -3.60 21.10 -1.14
C GLY A 212 -3.81 20.95 0.38
N TYR A 213 -4.67 20.04 0.83
CA TYR A 213 -4.99 19.86 2.24
C TYR A 213 -4.43 18.58 2.87
N ALA A 214 -4.75 17.40 2.30
CA ALA A 214 -4.39 16.11 2.88
C ALA A 214 -3.02 15.60 2.41
N MET A 215 -2.35 14.81 3.24
CA MET A 215 -1.04 14.21 2.93
C MET A 215 -1.16 12.99 2.01
N TRP A 216 -2.29 12.29 2.03
CA TRP A 216 -2.51 11.08 1.25
C TRP A 216 -2.51 11.35 -0.25
N ARG A 217 -1.67 10.60 -0.96
CA ARG A 217 -1.59 10.57 -2.41
C ARG A 217 -1.51 9.12 -2.88
N VAL A 218 -2.20 8.80 -3.96
CA VAL A 218 -2.05 7.57 -4.74
C VAL A 218 -1.30 7.92 -6.01
N TYR A 219 -0.27 7.16 -6.32
CA TYR A 219 0.43 7.18 -7.60
C TYR A 219 0.05 5.96 -8.40
N VAL A 220 -0.10 6.13 -9.70
CA VAL A 220 -0.14 5.06 -10.68
C VAL A 220 1.14 5.15 -11.49
N LEU A 221 1.91 4.08 -11.46
CA LEU A 221 3.23 4.00 -12.07
C LEU A 221 3.22 2.93 -13.15
N ARG A 222 3.99 3.13 -14.22
CA ARG A 222 4.25 2.16 -15.28
C ARG A 222 5.68 1.69 -15.20
N LYS A 223 5.88 0.38 -15.29
CA LYS A 223 7.19 -0.24 -15.40
C LYS A 223 7.85 0.18 -16.70
N ARG A 224 9.11 0.61 -16.63
CA ARG A 224 9.97 0.77 -17.82
C ARG A 224 10.47 -0.60 -18.26
N GLY A 225 10.44 -0.81 -19.56
CA GLY A 225 10.99 -2.00 -20.19
C GLY A 225 12.52 -2.03 -20.17
#